data_09be30e9b30aabd68211982cbe38e801
#
_entry.id   09be30e9b30aabd68211982cbe38e801
#
_cell.length_a   1.000
_cell.length_b   1.000
_cell.length_c   1.000
_cell.angle_alpha   90.00
_cell.angle_beta   90.00
_cell.angle_gamma   90.00
#
_symmetry.space_group_name_H-M   'P 1'
#
loop_
_entity.id
_entity.type
_entity.pdbx_description
1 polymer ?
#
loop_
_entity_poly.entity_id
_entity_poly.type
_entity_poly.pdbx_seq_one_letter_code
_entity_poly.pdbx_strand_id
1 'polypeptide(L)'
;MAFRVGLPIAVFLAVILAPNPDGLTDQGQRALAVMAMAVVLWATETLHMAVTGMVSIVALTLINAVDDVSVALYGFSQPVTYFLVGILTLGMAVHRSGLAERMAAHLIRFAGGNPKLLYVQMLAAFAGLTFALPSASTRGAIMVHVYEQVMEHWGVEKTAPLNKAIMMAMGGLNRLGSTALLAGGITPVVASALIADFGGIDAFSWTRWFILMAVPFYLVLIFGGLVVYLMFRSGFTLPPGAGTVDLKTGPIQTKEIKAGLIALGTALLWFTDFAHGLSPAVPALIAMTIILLPGVGLLTWREFETNMGWANFFVIASSLSLANALIISGAAAWFADTLVGSVEGLRGHPTLILLAMSGAAAMVRAVMPNISGYLAFIIPVAMSTGSALGLNPVVCGLAVVVVGDSVVYYPASATASVFIYQRAEIRAPEVVRMGIFMTVIAVGVLFTIVLPYWSMVGESLTP
;
A
#
# COMPACT_ATOMS: atom_id res chain seq x y z
N MET A 1 27.87 4.55 10.60
CA MET A 1 27.80 4.35 9.13
C MET A 1 28.35 2.96 8.73
N ALA A 2 29.53 2.55 9.17
CA ALA A 2 30.12 1.24 8.85
C ALA A 2 29.24 0.02 9.17
N PHE A 3 28.57 -0.01 10.32
CA PHE A 3 27.68 -1.10 10.71
C PHE A 3 26.46 -1.22 9.78
N ARG A 4 25.85 -0.12 9.37
CA ARG A 4 24.67 -0.12 8.48
C ARG A 4 24.98 -0.62 7.07
N VAL A 5 26.19 -0.38 6.56
CA VAL A 5 26.63 -0.89 5.24
C VAL A 5 27.18 -2.31 5.36
N GLY A 6 27.85 -2.64 6.47
CA GLY A 6 28.42 -3.97 6.69
C GLY A 6 27.38 -5.09 6.86
N LEU A 7 26.24 -4.79 7.50
CA LEU A 7 25.21 -5.80 7.76
C LEU A 7 24.56 -6.38 6.47
N PRO A 8 24.10 -5.58 5.48
CA PRO A 8 23.57 -6.12 4.24
C PRO A 8 24.58 -6.97 3.47
N ILE A 9 25.85 -6.54 3.43
CA ILE A 9 26.94 -7.28 2.77
C ILE A 9 27.22 -8.59 3.53
N ALA A 10 27.25 -8.55 4.86
CA ALA A 10 27.45 -9.75 5.68
C ALA A 10 26.32 -10.77 5.49
N VAL A 11 25.06 -10.32 5.44
CA VAL A 11 23.91 -11.19 5.17
C VAL A 11 24.00 -11.78 3.75
N PHE A 12 24.33 -10.98 2.75
CA PHE A 12 24.53 -11.46 1.38
C PHE A 12 25.62 -12.54 1.33
N LEU A 13 26.79 -12.28 1.93
CA LEU A 13 27.90 -13.22 1.98
C LEU A 13 27.56 -14.48 2.79
N ALA A 14 26.83 -14.34 3.89
CA ALA A 14 26.39 -15.46 4.70
C ALA A 14 25.51 -16.42 3.91
N VAL A 15 24.58 -15.91 3.08
CA VAL A 15 23.69 -16.75 2.27
C VAL A 15 24.43 -17.35 1.09
N ILE A 16 25.27 -16.59 0.38
CA ILE A 16 25.91 -17.06 -0.87
C ILE A 16 27.07 -18.04 -0.57
N LEU A 17 27.74 -17.91 0.57
CA LEU A 17 28.84 -18.78 0.98
C LEU A 17 28.40 -19.97 1.84
N ALA A 18 27.15 -20.01 2.29
CA ALA A 18 26.61 -21.15 2.99
C ALA A 18 26.61 -22.38 2.07
N PRO A 19 26.76 -23.61 2.64
CA PRO A 19 26.52 -24.82 1.87
C PRO A 19 25.12 -24.77 1.25
N ASN A 20 25.01 -25.10 -0.05
CA ASN A 20 23.70 -25.08 -0.71
C ASN A 20 22.80 -26.15 -0.08
N PRO A 21 21.63 -25.77 0.47
CA PRO A 21 20.72 -26.73 1.08
C PRO A 21 20.15 -27.71 0.01
N ASP A 22 19.83 -28.93 0.44
CA ASP A 22 19.20 -29.92 -0.42
C ASP A 22 17.90 -29.35 -1.04
N GLY A 23 17.76 -29.57 -2.34
CA GLY A 23 16.59 -29.10 -3.10
C GLY A 23 16.62 -27.63 -3.55
N LEU A 24 17.58 -26.83 -3.13
CA LEU A 24 17.75 -25.46 -3.60
C LEU A 24 18.72 -25.43 -4.80
N THR A 25 18.33 -24.76 -5.89
CA THR A 25 19.23 -24.57 -7.03
C THR A 25 20.32 -23.54 -6.72
N ASP A 26 21.45 -23.58 -7.43
CA ASP A 26 22.49 -22.55 -7.30
C ASP A 26 21.99 -21.14 -7.63
N GLN A 27 21.15 -21.03 -8.64
CA GLN A 27 20.48 -19.77 -8.99
C GLN A 27 19.51 -19.34 -7.88
N GLY A 28 18.78 -20.29 -7.29
CA GLY A 28 17.90 -20.03 -6.15
C GLY A 28 18.66 -19.49 -4.92
N GLN A 29 19.78 -20.08 -4.58
CA GLN A 29 20.62 -19.58 -3.49
C GLN A 29 21.12 -18.15 -3.76
N ARG A 30 21.57 -17.87 -4.98
CA ARG A 30 21.98 -16.53 -5.40
C ARG A 30 20.84 -15.52 -5.34
N ALA A 31 19.66 -15.89 -5.85
CA ALA A 31 18.48 -15.04 -5.80
C ALA A 31 18.05 -14.74 -4.33
N LEU A 32 18.08 -15.75 -3.44
CA LEU A 32 17.85 -15.58 -2.01
C LEU A 32 18.88 -14.64 -1.36
N ALA A 33 20.17 -14.75 -1.72
CA ALA A 33 21.20 -13.87 -1.20
C ALA A 33 20.94 -12.40 -1.57
N VAL A 34 20.55 -12.13 -2.84
CA VAL A 34 20.19 -10.77 -3.27
C VAL A 34 18.92 -10.30 -2.56
N MET A 35 17.89 -11.13 -2.44
CA MET A 35 16.66 -10.77 -1.73
C MET A 35 16.93 -10.47 -0.26
N ALA A 36 17.71 -11.29 0.44
CA ALA A 36 18.07 -11.08 1.84
C ALA A 36 18.85 -9.76 2.03
N MET A 37 19.77 -9.46 1.14
CA MET A 37 20.47 -8.16 1.10
C MET A 37 19.49 -7.00 0.90
N ALA A 38 18.59 -7.12 -0.08
CA ALA A 38 17.59 -6.09 -0.38
C ALA A 38 16.66 -5.84 0.82
N VAL A 39 16.17 -6.90 1.46
CA VAL A 39 15.34 -6.83 2.68
C VAL A 39 16.06 -6.07 3.79
N VAL A 40 17.34 -6.38 4.05
CA VAL A 40 18.13 -5.70 5.09
C VAL A 40 18.37 -4.24 4.72
N LEU A 41 18.69 -3.94 3.46
CA LEU A 41 18.85 -2.56 2.98
C LEU A 41 17.57 -1.74 3.12
N TRP A 42 16.41 -2.33 2.79
CA TRP A 42 15.11 -1.68 2.96
C TRP A 42 14.70 -1.54 4.43
N ALA A 43 14.97 -2.54 5.26
CA ALA A 43 14.64 -2.51 6.69
C ALA A 43 15.50 -1.49 7.47
N THR A 44 16.77 -1.36 7.10
CA THR A 44 17.71 -0.43 7.76
C THR A 44 17.71 0.97 7.17
N GLU A 45 17.01 1.16 6.02
CA GLU A 45 17.02 2.42 5.24
C GLU A 45 18.45 2.94 4.99
N THR A 46 19.40 2.02 4.80
CA THR A 46 20.80 2.34 4.58
C THR A 46 21.03 3.07 3.26
N LEU A 47 20.27 2.66 2.24
CA LEU A 47 20.21 3.30 0.93
C LEU A 47 18.77 3.78 0.67
N HIS A 48 18.66 4.77 -0.23
CA HIS A 48 17.34 5.16 -0.74
C HIS A 48 16.65 3.95 -1.40
N MET A 49 15.34 3.78 -1.15
CA MET A 49 14.58 2.58 -1.57
C MET A 49 14.75 2.22 -3.05
N ALA A 50 14.71 3.22 -3.94
CA ALA A 50 14.91 3.01 -5.38
C ALA A 50 16.34 2.57 -5.70
N VAL A 51 17.35 3.10 -5.00
CA VAL A 51 18.75 2.70 -5.17
C VAL A 51 18.97 1.26 -4.73
N THR A 52 18.35 0.86 -3.60
CA THR A 52 18.36 -0.55 -3.16
C THR A 52 17.80 -1.47 -4.25
N GLY A 53 16.67 -1.11 -4.85
CA GLY A 53 16.09 -1.86 -5.95
C GLY A 53 17.05 -2.00 -7.14
N MET A 54 17.67 -0.90 -7.56
CA MET A 54 18.62 -0.92 -8.69
C MET A 54 19.90 -1.72 -8.38
N VAL A 55 20.43 -1.60 -7.15
CA VAL A 55 21.54 -2.43 -6.69
C VAL A 55 21.19 -3.91 -6.75
N SER A 56 19.97 -4.27 -6.36
CA SER A 56 19.50 -5.65 -6.43
C SER A 56 19.40 -6.18 -7.86
N ILE A 57 18.90 -5.38 -8.81
CA ILE A 57 18.87 -5.74 -10.25
C ILE A 57 20.30 -6.02 -10.77
N VAL A 58 21.23 -5.11 -10.46
CA VAL A 58 22.64 -5.27 -10.84
C VAL A 58 23.24 -6.52 -10.21
N ALA A 59 22.95 -6.77 -8.93
CA ALA A 59 23.44 -7.95 -8.22
C ALA A 59 22.89 -9.26 -8.83
N LEU A 60 21.58 -9.34 -9.15
CA LEU A 60 20.98 -10.50 -9.81
C LEU A 60 21.74 -10.90 -11.09
N THR A 61 22.12 -9.89 -11.88
CA THR A 61 22.84 -10.11 -13.14
C THR A 61 24.30 -10.51 -12.90
N LEU A 62 25.02 -9.77 -12.04
CA LEU A 62 26.46 -9.99 -11.84
C LEU A 62 26.79 -11.34 -11.22
N ILE A 63 25.94 -11.88 -10.35
CA ILE A 63 26.18 -13.18 -9.72
C ILE A 63 25.49 -14.32 -10.47
N ASN A 64 24.96 -14.08 -11.65
CA ASN A 64 24.18 -15.04 -12.44
C ASN A 64 23.06 -15.73 -11.64
N ALA A 65 22.31 -14.94 -10.88
CA ALA A 65 21.07 -15.41 -10.21
C ALA A 65 19.91 -15.55 -11.21
N VAL A 66 20.03 -14.86 -12.35
CA VAL A 66 19.16 -14.95 -13.53
C VAL A 66 20.02 -15.04 -14.78
N ASP A 67 19.49 -15.66 -15.84
CA ASP A 67 20.27 -15.97 -17.05
C ASP A 67 20.59 -14.74 -17.92
N ASP A 68 19.72 -13.73 -17.89
CA ASP A 68 19.83 -12.56 -18.76
C ASP A 68 19.41 -11.28 -18.04
N VAL A 69 19.96 -10.15 -18.48
CA VAL A 69 19.60 -8.82 -17.96
C VAL A 69 18.13 -8.48 -18.23
N SER A 70 17.54 -8.98 -19.32
CA SER A 70 16.12 -8.78 -19.60
C SER A 70 15.21 -9.42 -18.54
N VAL A 71 15.63 -10.56 -18.00
CA VAL A 71 14.96 -11.23 -16.88
C VAL A 71 15.13 -10.44 -15.59
N ALA A 72 16.32 -9.90 -15.34
CA ALA A 72 16.57 -9.02 -14.20
C ALA A 72 15.72 -7.72 -14.28
N LEU A 73 15.42 -7.26 -15.49
CA LEU A 73 14.58 -6.07 -15.73
C LEU A 73 13.10 -6.40 -15.94
N TYR A 74 12.65 -7.60 -15.64
CA TYR A 74 11.27 -8.08 -15.85
C TYR A 74 10.21 -7.07 -15.40
N GLY A 75 10.32 -6.53 -14.19
CA GLY A 75 9.35 -5.59 -13.64
C GLY A 75 9.27 -4.25 -14.39
N PHE A 76 10.33 -3.86 -15.11
CA PHE A 76 10.34 -2.65 -15.94
C PHE A 76 9.52 -2.81 -17.23
N SER A 77 9.30 -4.03 -17.70
CA SER A 77 8.47 -4.34 -18.88
C SER A 77 6.99 -4.57 -18.52
N GLN A 78 6.64 -4.64 -17.24
CA GLN A 78 5.29 -4.96 -16.82
C GLN A 78 4.31 -3.78 -17.00
N PRO A 79 3.11 -4.01 -17.55
CA PRO A 79 2.08 -2.98 -17.71
C PRO A 79 1.73 -2.26 -16.40
N VAL A 80 1.78 -2.96 -15.27
CA VAL A 80 1.47 -2.43 -13.95
C VAL A 80 2.43 -1.33 -13.49
N THR A 81 3.68 -1.38 -13.94
CA THR A 81 4.67 -0.33 -13.64
C THR A 81 4.28 1.00 -14.32
N TYR A 82 3.76 0.94 -15.55
CA TYR A 82 3.25 2.11 -16.29
C TYR A 82 1.87 2.53 -15.81
N PHE A 83 1.05 1.59 -15.35
CA PHE A 83 -0.19 1.90 -14.64
C PHE A 83 0.06 2.85 -13.47
N LEU A 84 1.10 2.58 -12.65
CA LEU A 84 1.49 3.47 -11.57
C LEU A 84 1.83 4.88 -12.07
N VAL A 85 2.59 5.00 -13.15
CA VAL A 85 2.96 6.32 -13.72
C VAL A 85 1.70 7.10 -14.07
N GLY A 86 0.73 6.43 -14.71
CA GLY A 86 -0.55 7.04 -15.07
C GLY A 86 -1.35 7.53 -13.87
N ILE A 87 -1.51 6.70 -12.83
CA ILE A 87 -2.28 7.07 -11.64
C ILE A 87 -1.60 8.17 -10.83
N LEU A 88 -0.27 8.17 -10.72
CA LEU A 88 0.46 9.24 -10.03
C LEU A 88 0.34 10.57 -10.81
N THR A 89 0.36 10.52 -12.14
CA THR A 89 0.15 11.70 -12.98
C THR A 89 -1.26 12.27 -12.80
N LEU A 90 -2.28 11.40 -12.76
CA LEU A 90 -3.66 11.79 -12.49
C LEU A 90 -3.79 12.46 -11.12
N GLY A 91 -3.23 11.84 -10.07
CA GLY A 91 -3.23 12.39 -8.72
C GLY A 91 -2.55 13.77 -8.63
N MET A 92 -1.43 13.94 -9.34
CA MET A 92 -0.71 15.21 -9.44
C MET A 92 -1.56 16.28 -10.13
N ALA A 93 -2.24 15.96 -11.24
CA ALA A 93 -3.10 16.88 -11.96
C ALA A 93 -4.28 17.35 -11.10
N VAL A 94 -4.94 16.43 -10.40
CA VAL A 94 -6.03 16.73 -9.48
C VAL A 94 -5.57 17.63 -8.33
N HIS A 95 -4.41 17.37 -7.75
CA HIS A 95 -3.83 18.22 -6.70
C HIS A 95 -3.47 19.62 -7.24
N ARG A 96 -2.75 19.70 -8.36
CA ARG A 96 -2.32 20.97 -8.96
C ARG A 96 -3.47 21.83 -9.45
N SER A 97 -4.61 21.24 -9.78
CA SER A 97 -5.81 21.99 -10.18
C SER A 97 -6.49 22.72 -9.02
N GLY A 98 -6.25 22.30 -7.75
CA GLY A 98 -6.96 22.78 -6.57
C GLY A 98 -8.28 22.04 -6.29
N LEU A 99 -8.64 21.08 -7.13
CA LEU A 99 -9.88 20.30 -6.98
C LEU A 99 -9.89 19.51 -5.65
N ALA A 100 -8.76 18.95 -5.29
CA ALA A 100 -8.62 18.15 -4.07
C ALA A 100 -8.86 18.95 -2.80
N GLU A 101 -8.29 20.15 -2.72
CA GLU A 101 -8.47 21.09 -1.60
C GLU A 101 -9.92 21.54 -1.50
N ARG A 102 -10.54 21.82 -2.66
CA ARG A 102 -11.97 22.16 -2.72
C ARG A 102 -12.85 21.01 -2.21
N MET A 103 -12.60 19.78 -2.64
CA MET A 103 -13.33 18.60 -2.18
C MET A 103 -13.18 18.40 -0.66
N ALA A 104 -11.96 18.53 -0.12
CA ALA A 104 -11.70 18.43 1.30
C ALA A 104 -12.41 19.54 2.10
N ALA A 105 -12.33 20.79 1.65
CA ALA A 105 -13.02 21.92 2.28
C ALA A 105 -14.55 21.76 2.25
N HIS A 106 -15.09 21.22 1.15
CA HIS A 106 -16.53 20.99 1.04
C HIS A 106 -17.03 19.92 2.02
N LEU A 107 -16.26 18.83 2.20
CA LEU A 107 -16.59 17.80 3.16
C LEU A 107 -16.68 18.35 4.59
N ILE A 108 -15.78 19.25 5.00
CA ILE A 108 -15.76 19.82 6.35
C ILE A 108 -17.01 20.64 6.67
N ARG A 109 -17.61 21.31 5.69
CA ARG A 109 -18.84 22.08 5.90
C ARG A 109 -19.99 21.24 6.45
N PHE A 110 -20.06 19.97 6.09
CA PHE A 110 -21.10 19.06 6.60
C PHE A 110 -20.91 18.68 8.07
N ALA A 111 -19.75 18.97 8.69
CA ALA A 111 -19.52 18.65 10.10
C ALA A 111 -20.29 19.54 11.06
N GLY A 112 -20.74 20.73 10.62
CA GLY A 112 -21.62 21.60 11.39
C GLY A 112 -21.09 21.99 12.77
N GLY A 113 -19.76 22.02 12.99
CA GLY A 113 -19.17 22.28 14.30
C GLY A 113 -19.19 21.07 15.26
N ASN A 114 -19.54 19.88 14.81
CA ASN A 114 -19.55 18.67 15.63
C ASN A 114 -18.26 17.85 15.44
N PRO A 115 -17.41 17.68 16.49
CA PRO A 115 -16.13 16.98 16.37
C PRO A 115 -16.27 15.48 16.04
N LYS A 116 -17.33 14.82 16.49
CA LYS A 116 -17.59 13.41 16.14
C LYS A 116 -17.98 13.28 14.68
N LEU A 117 -18.82 14.18 14.18
CA LEU A 117 -19.22 14.18 12.78
C LEU A 117 -18.02 14.53 11.88
N LEU A 118 -17.17 15.48 12.27
CA LEU A 118 -15.93 15.79 11.57
C LEU A 118 -15.01 14.58 11.46
N TYR A 119 -14.87 13.81 12.55
CA TYR A 119 -14.07 12.59 12.57
C TYR A 119 -14.63 11.51 11.64
N VAL A 120 -15.93 11.24 11.69
CA VAL A 120 -16.60 10.26 10.81
C VAL A 120 -16.46 10.68 9.33
N GLN A 121 -16.67 11.96 9.03
CA GLN A 121 -16.48 12.49 7.67
C GLN A 121 -15.05 12.32 7.17
N MET A 122 -14.05 12.50 8.05
CA MET A 122 -12.66 12.25 7.69
C MET A 122 -12.43 10.78 7.29
N LEU A 123 -12.97 9.83 8.06
CA LEU A 123 -12.88 8.41 7.70
C LEU A 123 -13.58 8.11 6.37
N ALA A 124 -14.76 8.69 6.14
CA ALA A 124 -15.46 8.57 4.87
C ALA A 124 -14.68 9.22 3.71
N ALA A 125 -14.01 10.34 3.99
CA ALA A 125 -13.14 11.01 3.02
C ALA A 125 -11.93 10.17 2.61
N PHE A 126 -11.39 9.32 3.50
CA PHE A 126 -10.30 8.39 3.12
C PHE A 126 -10.75 7.40 2.05
N ALA A 127 -11.99 6.94 2.11
CA ALA A 127 -12.56 6.09 1.08
C ALA A 127 -12.92 6.88 -0.18
N GLY A 128 -13.71 7.95 -0.04
CA GLY A 128 -14.27 8.70 -1.17
C GLY A 128 -13.23 9.48 -1.97
N LEU A 129 -12.30 10.18 -1.30
CA LEU A 129 -11.27 10.95 -2.00
C LEU A 129 -10.24 10.08 -2.72
N THR A 130 -10.15 8.78 -2.41
CA THR A 130 -9.23 7.87 -3.11
C THR A 130 -9.58 7.74 -4.60
N PHE A 131 -10.84 7.87 -4.97
CA PHE A 131 -11.27 7.85 -6.37
C PHE A 131 -10.71 9.03 -7.19
N ALA A 132 -10.53 10.18 -6.54
CA ALA A 132 -9.99 11.38 -7.18
C ALA A 132 -8.50 11.58 -6.91
N LEU A 133 -8.01 11.09 -5.77
CA LEU A 133 -6.63 11.25 -5.30
C LEU A 133 -6.02 9.88 -5.01
N PRO A 134 -5.48 9.20 -6.02
CA PRO A 134 -4.93 7.84 -5.88
C PRO A 134 -3.61 7.75 -5.09
N SER A 135 -3.21 8.81 -4.41
CA SER A 135 -2.02 8.86 -3.56
C SER A 135 -2.40 9.14 -2.11
N ALA A 136 -2.20 8.15 -1.23
CA ALA A 136 -2.43 8.34 0.21
C ALA A 136 -1.57 9.45 0.81
N SER A 137 -0.34 9.63 0.32
CA SER A 137 0.57 10.68 0.78
C SER A 137 0.07 12.07 0.38
N THR A 138 -0.33 12.25 -0.88
CA THR A 138 -0.89 13.51 -1.37
C THR A 138 -2.20 13.85 -0.67
N ARG A 139 -3.10 12.86 -0.54
CA ARG A 139 -4.36 13.03 0.18
C ARG A 139 -4.14 13.39 1.65
N GLY A 140 -3.21 12.71 2.32
CA GLY A 140 -2.82 13.00 3.71
C GLY A 140 -2.29 14.41 3.87
N ALA A 141 -1.40 14.87 3.00
CA ALA A 141 -0.84 16.22 3.06
C ALA A 141 -1.92 17.31 2.92
N ILE A 142 -2.85 17.16 1.97
CA ILE A 142 -3.97 18.09 1.77
C ILE A 142 -4.88 18.08 3.00
N MET A 143 -5.30 16.90 3.45
CA MET A 143 -6.23 16.77 4.57
C MET A 143 -5.62 17.30 5.87
N VAL A 144 -4.35 17.03 6.16
CA VAL A 144 -3.66 17.56 7.35
C VAL A 144 -3.79 19.08 7.41
N HIS A 145 -3.45 19.76 6.32
CA HIS A 145 -3.51 21.22 6.26
C HIS A 145 -4.92 21.76 6.52
N VAL A 146 -5.93 21.15 5.89
CA VAL A 146 -7.32 21.56 6.04
C VAL A 146 -7.84 21.29 7.46
N TYR A 147 -7.51 20.15 8.07
CA TYR A 147 -7.93 19.83 9.43
C TYR A 147 -7.18 20.64 10.49
N GLU A 148 -5.92 21.02 10.27
CA GLU A 148 -5.21 21.96 11.13
C GLU A 148 -5.92 23.32 11.19
N GLN A 149 -6.36 23.85 10.06
CA GLN A 149 -7.13 25.11 10.02
C GLN A 149 -8.43 25.00 10.86
N VAL A 150 -9.09 23.84 10.84
CA VAL A 150 -10.28 23.59 11.66
C VAL A 150 -9.91 23.57 13.16
N MET A 151 -8.83 22.88 13.52
CA MET A 151 -8.38 22.80 14.91
C MET A 151 -7.97 24.19 15.44
N GLU A 152 -7.26 24.97 14.64
CA GLU A 152 -6.89 26.35 14.98
C GLU A 152 -8.13 27.24 15.16
N HIS A 153 -9.09 27.15 14.24
CA HIS A 153 -10.36 27.89 14.34
C HIS A 153 -11.16 27.53 15.61
N TRP A 154 -11.11 26.27 16.03
CA TRP A 154 -11.77 25.82 17.25
C TRP A 154 -10.94 26.05 18.52
N GLY A 155 -9.74 26.61 18.42
CA GLY A 155 -8.84 26.82 19.56
C GLY A 155 -8.37 25.50 20.21
N VAL A 156 -8.31 24.41 19.44
CA VAL A 156 -7.87 23.08 19.90
C VAL A 156 -6.35 23.03 19.88
N GLU A 157 -5.73 22.78 21.03
CA GLU A 157 -4.28 22.65 21.15
C GLU A 157 -3.73 21.43 20.38
N LYS A 158 -2.45 21.52 19.96
CA LYS A 158 -1.77 20.43 19.21
C LYS A 158 -1.77 19.09 19.97
N THR A 159 -1.61 19.14 21.28
CA THR A 159 -1.56 17.96 22.16
C THR A 159 -2.93 17.49 22.64
N ALA A 160 -3.99 18.23 22.33
CA ALA A 160 -5.35 17.87 22.72
C ALA A 160 -5.77 16.51 22.16
N PRO A 161 -6.52 15.70 22.93
CA PRO A 161 -6.92 14.36 22.50
C PRO A 161 -7.69 14.34 21.18
N LEU A 162 -8.48 15.37 20.84
CA LEU A 162 -9.17 15.48 19.55
C LEU A 162 -8.17 15.59 18.40
N ASN A 163 -7.18 16.47 18.51
CA ASN A 163 -6.16 16.61 17.47
C ASN A 163 -5.34 15.32 17.32
N LYS A 164 -4.99 14.67 18.45
CA LYS A 164 -4.34 13.35 18.43
C LYS A 164 -5.17 12.29 17.73
N ALA A 165 -6.48 12.23 17.98
CA ALA A 165 -7.38 11.29 17.32
C ALA A 165 -7.38 11.49 15.80
N ILE A 166 -7.52 12.75 15.35
CA ILE A 166 -7.53 13.11 13.92
C ILE A 166 -6.21 12.75 13.27
N MET A 167 -5.07 13.16 13.85
CA MET A 167 -3.76 12.90 13.27
C MET A 167 -3.37 11.41 13.35
N MET A 168 -3.77 10.68 14.39
CA MET A 168 -3.57 9.23 14.49
C MET A 168 -4.33 8.48 13.40
N ALA A 169 -5.61 8.81 13.18
CA ALA A 169 -6.41 8.22 12.12
C ALA A 169 -5.85 8.57 10.74
N MET A 170 -5.43 9.82 10.53
CA MET A 170 -4.89 10.29 9.26
C MET A 170 -3.56 9.61 8.91
N GLY A 171 -2.67 9.46 9.87
CA GLY A 171 -1.38 8.78 9.67
C GLY A 171 -1.48 7.27 9.58
N GLY A 172 -2.43 6.65 10.28
CA GLY A 172 -2.57 5.19 10.34
C GLY A 172 -3.60 4.60 9.39
N LEU A 173 -4.74 5.26 9.18
CA LEU A 173 -5.90 4.67 8.49
C LEU A 173 -6.13 5.20 7.07
N ASN A 174 -5.61 6.39 6.72
CA ASN A 174 -5.83 7.01 5.40
C ASN A 174 -5.47 6.08 4.23
N ARG A 175 -4.41 5.28 4.36
CA ARG A 175 -3.96 4.36 3.31
C ARG A 175 -4.91 3.17 3.08
N LEU A 176 -5.74 2.79 4.06
CA LEU A 176 -6.68 1.68 3.92
C LEU A 176 -7.69 1.93 2.81
N GLY A 177 -8.18 3.18 2.68
CA GLY A 177 -9.00 3.58 1.54
C GLY A 177 -8.27 3.42 0.19
N SER A 178 -6.94 3.58 0.17
CA SER A 178 -6.15 3.41 -1.05
C SER A 178 -6.09 1.95 -1.50
N THR A 179 -5.85 1.01 -0.60
CA THR A 179 -5.64 -0.39 -0.96
C THR A 179 -6.94 -1.11 -1.36
N ALA A 180 -8.09 -0.56 -0.94
CA ALA A 180 -9.39 -1.00 -1.43
C ALA A 180 -9.57 -0.85 -2.95
N LEU A 181 -8.88 0.12 -3.57
CA LEU A 181 -8.96 0.42 -5.00
C LEU A 181 -7.65 0.05 -5.71
N LEU A 182 -7.72 -0.62 -6.85
CA LEU A 182 -6.52 -0.98 -7.62
C LEU A 182 -5.68 0.26 -7.98
N ALA A 183 -6.34 1.36 -8.35
CA ALA A 183 -5.71 2.64 -8.67
C ALA A 183 -5.41 3.50 -7.43
N GLY A 184 -5.63 3.02 -6.21
CA GLY A 184 -5.56 3.84 -5.00
C GLY A 184 -4.16 4.17 -4.51
N GLY A 185 -3.13 3.47 -4.98
CA GLY A 185 -1.76 3.70 -4.55
C GLY A 185 -0.80 2.60 -4.95
N ILE A 186 0.40 2.61 -4.36
CA ILE A 186 1.48 1.66 -4.67
C ILE A 186 1.13 0.24 -4.23
N THR A 187 0.60 0.08 -3.01
CA THR A 187 0.30 -1.24 -2.43
C THR A 187 -0.60 -2.11 -3.31
N PRO A 188 -1.79 -1.65 -3.74
CA PRO A 188 -2.67 -2.47 -4.57
C PRO A 188 -2.05 -2.79 -5.93
N VAL A 189 -1.29 -1.85 -6.51
CA VAL A 189 -0.61 -2.02 -7.79
C VAL A 189 0.45 -3.14 -7.71
N VAL A 190 1.32 -3.11 -6.68
CA VAL A 190 2.34 -4.16 -6.47
C VAL A 190 1.71 -5.49 -6.12
N ALA A 191 0.77 -5.49 -5.18
CA ALA A 191 0.14 -6.70 -4.69
C ALA A 191 -0.63 -7.44 -5.80
N SER A 192 -1.42 -6.71 -6.59
CA SER A 192 -2.19 -7.31 -7.69
C SER A 192 -1.30 -7.95 -8.74
N ALA A 193 -0.20 -7.32 -9.10
CA ALA A 193 0.75 -7.87 -10.06
C ALA A 193 1.43 -9.13 -9.52
N LEU A 194 1.97 -9.08 -8.30
CA LEU A 194 2.64 -10.22 -7.68
C LEU A 194 1.70 -11.43 -7.51
N ILE A 195 0.45 -11.19 -7.09
CA ILE A 195 -0.53 -12.27 -6.93
C ILE A 195 -0.91 -12.85 -8.29
N ALA A 196 -1.07 -12.03 -9.32
CA ALA A 196 -1.38 -12.50 -10.66
C ALA A 196 -0.24 -13.32 -11.25
N ASP A 197 1.00 -12.82 -11.20
CA ASP A 197 2.18 -13.50 -11.70
C ASP A 197 2.39 -14.87 -11.02
N PHE A 198 2.28 -14.88 -9.67
CA PHE A 198 2.44 -16.10 -8.89
C PHE A 198 1.28 -17.10 -9.04
N GLY A 199 0.07 -16.57 -9.11
CA GLY A 199 -1.15 -17.37 -9.28
C GLY A 199 -1.31 -17.95 -10.67
N GLY A 200 -0.48 -17.53 -11.64
CA GLY A 200 -0.65 -17.92 -13.04
C GLY A 200 -2.01 -17.50 -13.61
N ILE A 201 -2.56 -16.41 -13.07
CA ILE A 201 -3.85 -15.85 -13.49
C ILE A 201 -3.64 -14.58 -14.31
N ASP A 202 -4.63 -14.26 -15.12
CA ASP A 202 -4.65 -12.97 -15.81
C ASP A 202 -4.58 -11.82 -14.79
N ALA A 203 -4.00 -10.68 -15.22
CA ALA A 203 -3.95 -9.50 -14.37
C ALA A 203 -5.33 -9.14 -13.83
N PHE A 204 -5.39 -8.77 -12.56
CA PHE A 204 -6.66 -8.34 -11.96
C PHE A 204 -7.27 -7.20 -12.76
N SER A 205 -8.54 -7.34 -13.12
CA SER A 205 -9.35 -6.22 -13.55
C SER A 205 -9.55 -5.27 -12.36
N TRP A 206 -9.83 -4.00 -12.65
CA TRP A 206 -10.08 -3.01 -11.60
C TRP A 206 -11.30 -3.41 -10.74
N THR A 207 -12.36 -3.87 -11.40
CA THR A 207 -13.59 -4.33 -10.74
C THR A 207 -13.35 -5.57 -9.88
N ARG A 208 -12.58 -6.55 -10.36
CA ARG A 208 -12.26 -7.76 -9.58
C ARG A 208 -11.47 -7.43 -8.32
N TRP A 209 -10.46 -6.56 -8.44
CA TRP A 209 -9.71 -6.09 -7.28
C TRP A 209 -10.62 -5.38 -6.27
N PHE A 210 -11.50 -4.48 -6.73
CA PHE A 210 -12.42 -3.76 -5.88
C PHE A 210 -13.37 -4.71 -5.13
N ILE A 211 -13.95 -5.70 -5.81
CA ILE A 211 -14.80 -6.72 -5.17
C ILE A 211 -14.02 -7.43 -4.06
N LEU A 212 -12.80 -7.87 -4.31
CA LEU A 212 -12.04 -8.64 -3.33
C LEU A 212 -11.51 -7.80 -2.16
N MET A 213 -11.12 -6.55 -2.40
CA MET A 213 -10.36 -5.76 -1.42
C MET A 213 -11.15 -4.62 -0.76
N ALA A 214 -12.28 -4.18 -1.32
CA ALA A 214 -13.06 -3.11 -0.72
C ALA A 214 -13.64 -3.53 0.65
N VAL A 215 -14.22 -4.72 0.72
CA VAL A 215 -14.84 -5.22 1.97
C VAL A 215 -13.80 -5.32 3.09
N PRO A 216 -12.66 -6.03 2.94
CA PRO A 216 -11.67 -6.11 4.02
C PRO A 216 -11.16 -4.74 4.45
N PHE A 217 -10.74 -3.89 3.50
CA PHE A 217 -10.10 -2.62 3.87
C PHE A 217 -11.07 -1.59 4.42
N TYR A 218 -12.32 -1.53 3.95
CA TYR A 218 -13.32 -0.63 4.52
C TYR A 218 -13.78 -1.10 5.90
N LEU A 219 -13.89 -2.40 6.15
CA LEU A 219 -14.17 -2.91 7.50
C LEU A 219 -13.02 -2.61 8.47
N VAL A 220 -11.78 -2.85 8.05
CA VAL A 220 -10.62 -2.51 8.88
C VAL A 220 -10.53 -1.00 9.12
N LEU A 221 -10.88 -0.16 8.14
CA LEU A 221 -10.98 1.29 8.30
C LEU A 221 -12.04 1.68 9.36
N ILE A 222 -13.23 1.08 9.31
CA ILE A 222 -14.33 1.35 10.25
C ILE A 222 -13.93 0.92 11.66
N PHE A 223 -13.46 -0.32 11.85
CA PHE A 223 -13.07 -0.81 13.16
C PHE A 223 -11.82 -0.10 13.70
N GLY A 224 -10.84 0.21 12.84
CA GLY A 224 -9.69 1.01 13.20
C GLY A 224 -10.08 2.43 13.62
N GLY A 225 -11.02 3.05 12.89
CA GLY A 225 -11.60 4.33 13.27
C GLY A 225 -12.29 4.28 14.64
N LEU A 226 -13.01 3.20 14.92
CA LEU A 226 -13.62 3.00 16.23
C LEU A 226 -12.57 2.88 17.35
N VAL A 227 -11.48 2.14 17.10
CA VAL A 227 -10.38 2.03 18.08
C VAL A 227 -9.75 3.38 18.37
N VAL A 228 -9.42 4.18 17.35
CA VAL A 228 -8.88 5.54 17.55
C VAL A 228 -9.88 6.40 18.33
N TYR A 229 -11.17 6.34 17.98
CA TYR A 229 -12.21 7.06 18.73
C TYR A 229 -12.21 6.64 20.21
N LEU A 230 -12.14 5.35 20.52
CA LEU A 230 -12.15 4.85 21.89
C LEU A 230 -10.87 5.22 22.65
N MET A 231 -9.71 5.23 21.99
CA MET A 231 -8.43 5.65 22.60
C MET A 231 -8.46 7.12 23.04
N PHE A 232 -9.15 7.99 22.31
CA PHE A 232 -9.16 9.43 22.52
C PHE A 232 -10.56 10.00 22.81
N ARG A 233 -11.51 9.16 23.23
CA ARG A 233 -12.94 9.54 23.37
C ARG A 233 -13.21 10.78 24.25
N SER A 234 -12.37 11.02 25.23
CA SER A 234 -12.48 12.19 26.13
C SER A 234 -12.24 13.52 25.42
N GLY A 235 -11.62 13.51 24.24
CA GLY A 235 -11.29 14.69 23.47
C GLY A 235 -12.36 15.17 22.49
N PHE A 236 -13.44 14.41 22.33
CA PHE A 236 -14.50 14.77 21.37
C PHE A 236 -15.52 15.77 21.95
N THR A 237 -14.98 16.74 22.70
CA THR A 237 -15.70 17.91 23.24
C THR A 237 -14.99 19.17 22.75
N LEU A 238 -15.75 20.17 22.34
CA LEU A 238 -15.20 21.41 21.86
C LEU A 238 -15.09 22.46 22.99
N PRO A 239 -14.13 23.39 22.90
CA PRO A 239 -14.11 24.57 23.74
C PRO A 239 -15.38 25.42 23.57
N PRO A 240 -15.82 26.14 24.61
CA PRO A 240 -16.96 27.05 24.50
C PRO A 240 -16.72 28.10 23.40
N GLY A 241 -17.71 28.29 22.52
CA GLY A 241 -17.64 29.24 21.41
C GLY A 241 -17.09 28.69 20.09
N ALA A 242 -16.67 27.43 20.03
CA ALA A 242 -16.30 26.78 18.79
C ALA A 242 -17.55 26.63 17.88
N GLY A 243 -17.52 27.29 16.74
CA GLY A 243 -18.63 27.36 15.79
C GLY A 243 -18.38 26.54 14.51
N THR A 244 -19.28 26.70 13.55
CA THR A 244 -19.11 26.14 12.20
C THR A 244 -17.91 26.77 11.51
N VAL A 245 -17.09 25.95 10.87
CA VAL A 245 -15.95 26.40 10.09
C VAL A 245 -16.39 26.60 8.64
N ASP A 246 -16.33 27.82 8.14
CA ASP A 246 -16.54 28.12 6.73
C ASP A 246 -15.19 28.34 6.03
N LEU A 247 -14.67 27.26 5.45
CA LEU A 247 -13.50 27.34 4.59
C LEU A 247 -13.93 27.94 3.26
N LYS A 248 -13.65 29.21 3.05
CA LYS A 248 -13.99 29.93 1.82
C LYS A 248 -13.24 29.32 0.62
N THR A 249 -13.97 28.66 -0.24
CA THR A 249 -13.48 28.25 -1.56
C THR A 249 -13.88 29.31 -2.56
N GLY A 250 -12.92 29.87 -3.31
CA GLY A 250 -13.20 30.79 -4.41
C GLY A 250 -14.09 30.18 -5.52
N PRO A 251 -14.39 30.89 -6.61
CA PRO A 251 -15.14 30.36 -7.74
C PRO A 251 -14.42 29.15 -8.33
N ILE A 252 -15.20 28.20 -8.90
CA ILE A 252 -14.62 27.02 -9.54
C ILE A 252 -13.81 27.42 -10.77
N GLN A 253 -12.60 26.89 -10.89
CA GLN A 253 -11.69 27.21 -12.00
C GLN A 253 -11.81 26.18 -13.13
N THR A 254 -11.53 26.61 -14.36
CA THR A 254 -11.51 25.71 -15.53
C THR A 254 -10.57 24.52 -15.35
N LYS A 255 -9.44 24.70 -14.64
CA LYS A 255 -8.49 23.63 -14.33
C LYS A 255 -9.11 22.56 -13.43
N GLU A 256 -9.91 22.95 -12.44
CA GLU A 256 -10.61 22.03 -11.54
C GLU A 256 -11.65 21.20 -12.31
N ILE A 257 -12.40 21.83 -13.22
CA ILE A 257 -13.40 21.15 -14.06
C ILE A 257 -12.70 20.13 -14.97
N LYS A 258 -11.62 20.55 -15.66
CA LYS A 258 -10.84 19.64 -16.53
C LYS A 258 -10.30 18.45 -15.75
N ALA A 259 -9.68 18.68 -14.57
CA ALA A 259 -9.16 17.62 -13.71
C ALA A 259 -10.27 16.65 -13.27
N GLY A 260 -11.42 17.18 -12.86
CA GLY A 260 -12.58 16.40 -12.49
C GLY A 260 -13.13 15.55 -13.64
N LEU A 261 -13.22 16.10 -14.85
CA LEU A 261 -13.69 15.37 -16.02
C LEU A 261 -12.72 14.23 -16.41
N ILE A 262 -11.41 14.48 -16.38
CA ILE A 262 -10.40 13.46 -16.67
C ILE A 262 -10.45 12.37 -15.62
N ALA A 263 -10.49 12.71 -14.32
CA ALA A 263 -10.56 11.74 -13.24
C ALA A 263 -11.86 10.91 -13.31
N LEU A 264 -13.00 11.55 -13.55
CA LEU A 264 -14.29 10.87 -13.69
C LEU A 264 -14.30 9.95 -14.91
N GLY A 265 -13.82 10.41 -16.06
CA GLY A 265 -13.74 9.61 -17.28
C GLY A 265 -12.84 8.38 -17.09
N THR A 266 -11.69 8.55 -16.43
CA THR A 266 -10.78 7.43 -16.10
C THR A 266 -11.45 6.46 -15.16
N ALA A 267 -12.11 6.94 -14.10
CA ALA A 267 -12.84 6.09 -13.16
C ALA A 267 -13.97 5.31 -13.85
N LEU A 268 -14.72 5.95 -14.72
CA LEU A 268 -15.77 5.28 -15.51
C LEU A 268 -15.20 4.15 -16.37
N LEU A 269 -14.07 4.38 -17.05
CA LEU A 269 -13.39 3.31 -17.80
C LEU A 269 -12.95 2.17 -16.88
N TRP A 270 -12.46 2.43 -15.69
CA TRP A 270 -12.11 1.35 -14.75
C TRP A 270 -13.34 0.58 -14.25
N PHE A 271 -14.45 1.27 -13.91
CA PHE A 271 -15.67 0.62 -13.45
C PHE A 271 -16.41 -0.16 -14.54
N THR A 272 -16.12 0.11 -15.81
CA THR A 272 -16.73 -0.56 -16.95
C THR A 272 -15.76 -1.54 -17.65
N ASP A 273 -14.70 -1.95 -16.96
CA ASP A 273 -13.69 -2.87 -17.50
C ASP A 273 -14.27 -4.21 -17.99
N PHE A 274 -15.34 -4.66 -17.34
CA PHE A 274 -16.12 -5.84 -17.76
C PHE A 274 -16.74 -5.70 -19.17
N ALA A 275 -16.94 -4.50 -19.67
CA ALA A 275 -17.57 -4.24 -20.97
C ALA A 275 -16.55 -4.16 -22.12
N HIS A 276 -15.30 -3.74 -21.83
CA HIS A 276 -14.29 -3.51 -22.88
C HIS A 276 -13.02 -4.35 -22.70
N GLY A 277 -12.82 -5.02 -21.55
CA GLY A 277 -11.67 -5.91 -21.33
C GLY A 277 -10.29 -5.24 -21.34
N LEU A 278 -10.20 -3.89 -21.29
CA LEU A 278 -8.92 -3.20 -21.28
C LEU A 278 -8.19 -3.40 -19.95
N SER A 279 -6.88 -3.64 -20.04
CA SER A 279 -6.01 -3.59 -18.86
C SER A 279 -6.18 -2.27 -18.11
N PRO A 280 -6.20 -2.25 -16.76
CA PRO A 280 -6.28 -1.01 -15.96
C PRO A 280 -5.22 0.03 -16.31
N ALA A 281 -4.09 -0.39 -16.88
CA ALA A 281 -3.02 0.51 -17.33
C ALA A 281 -3.47 1.42 -18.49
N VAL A 282 -4.34 0.94 -19.38
CA VAL A 282 -4.74 1.69 -20.58
C VAL A 282 -5.50 2.97 -20.22
N PRO A 283 -6.58 2.95 -19.41
CA PRO A 283 -7.25 4.18 -18.98
C PRO A 283 -6.32 5.16 -18.26
N ALA A 284 -5.38 4.66 -17.44
CA ALA A 284 -4.41 5.49 -16.73
C ALA A 284 -3.45 6.19 -17.70
N LEU A 285 -2.96 5.48 -18.72
CA LEU A 285 -2.09 6.05 -19.76
C LEU A 285 -2.85 7.03 -20.67
N ILE A 286 -4.11 6.79 -20.96
CA ILE A 286 -4.98 7.75 -21.68
C ILE A 286 -5.09 9.04 -20.84
N ALA A 287 -5.40 8.93 -19.56
CA ALA A 287 -5.49 10.09 -18.66
C ALA A 287 -4.16 10.86 -18.62
N MET A 288 -3.04 10.16 -18.42
CA MET A 288 -1.70 10.76 -18.45
C MET A 288 -1.44 11.50 -19.76
N THR A 289 -1.76 10.89 -20.90
CA THR A 289 -1.57 11.51 -22.21
C THR A 289 -2.39 12.80 -22.33
N ILE A 290 -3.68 12.78 -21.99
CA ILE A 290 -4.54 13.97 -22.02
C ILE A 290 -4.01 15.06 -21.08
N ILE A 291 -3.56 14.69 -19.87
CA ILE A 291 -3.01 15.63 -18.89
C ILE A 291 -1.76 16.34 -19.39
N LEU A 292 -0.94 15.67 -20.19
CA LEU A 292 0.34 16.19 -20.71
C LEU A 292 0.21 16.85 -22.10
N LEU A 293 -0.95 16.75 -22.79
CA LEU A 293 -1.15 17.36 -24.10
C LEU A 293 -0.99 18.89 -24.03
N PRO A 294 -0.16 19.52 -24.89
CA PRO A 294 -0.02 20.97 -24.94
C PRO A 294 -1.34 21.67 -25.24
N GLY A 295 -1.65 22.72 -24.50
CA GLY A 295 -2.87 23.54 -24.68
C GLY A 295 -4.17 22.95 -24.10
N VAL A 296 -4.28 21.64 -24.00
CA VAL A 296 -5.45 20.94 -23.44
C VAL A 296 -5.18 20.51 -21.99
N GLY A 297 -3.96 20.01 -21.73
CA GLY A 297 -3.57 19.38 -20.50
C GLY A 297 -3.47 20.32 -19.31
N LEU A 298 -3.21 19.68 -18.15
CA LEU A 298 -3.16 20.33 -16.85
C LEU A 298 -1.73 20.48 -16.33
N LEU A 299 -0.79 19.69 -16.87
CA LEU A 299 0.60 19.66 -16.47
C LEU A 299 1.51 19.88 -17.68
N THR A 300 2.59 20.60 -17.48
CA THR A 300 3.70 20.65 -18.43
C THR A 300 4.58 19.39 -18.27
N TRP A 301 5.33 19.03 -19.31
CA TRP A 301 6.31 17.93 -19.23
C TRP A 301 7.29 18.13 -18.09
N ARG A 302 7.77 19.36 -17.87
CA ARG A 302 8.71 19.68 -16.79
C ARG A 302 8.11 19.45 -15.40
N GLU A 303 6.84 19.79 -15.21
CA GLU A 303 6.14 19.54 -13.93
C GLU A 303 5.97 18.04 -13.69
N PHE A 304 5.62 17.28 -14.71
CA PHE A 304 5.55 15.83 -14.67
C PHE A 304 6.93 15.22 -14.32
N GLU A 305 7.96 15.58 -15.08
CA GLU A 305 9.32 15.06 -14.91
C GLU A 305 9.85 15.27 -13.48
N THR A 306 9.63 16.47 -12.92
CA THR A 306 10.16 16.84 -11.59
C THR A 306 9.35 16.29 -10.43
N ASN A 307 8.06 16.02 -10.58
CA ASN A 307 7.17 15.70 -9.44
C ASN A 307 6.53 14.29 -9.53
N MET A 308 6.81 13.53 -10.57
CA MET A 308 6.20 12.21 -10.80
C MET A 308 6.54 11.18 -9.71
N GLY A 309 7.61 11.41 -8.95
CA GLY A 309 8.03 10.47 -7.89
C GLY A 309 8.65 9.21 -8.47
N TRP A 310 9.65 9.38 -9.34
CA TRP A 310 10.41 8.30 -10.02
C TRP A 310 10.91 7.20 -9.08
N ALA A 311 11.13 7.55 -7.81
CA ALA A 311 11.50 6.55 -6.80
C ALA A 311 10.48 5.40 -6.73
N ASN A 312 9.19 5.70 -6.81
CA ASN A 312 8.13 4.69 -6.77
C ASN A 312 8.16 3.77 -8.00
N PHE A 313 8.43 4.34 -9.18
CA PHE A 313 8.61 3.57 -10.41
C PHE A 313 9.74 2.55 -10.27
N PHE A 314 10.92 2.98 -9.83
CA PHE A 314 12.07 2.08 -9.64
C PHE A 314 11.82 1.04 -8.55
N VAL A 315 11.18 1.41 -7.44
CA VAL A 315 10.87 0.47 -6.34
C VAL A 315 9.90 -0.61 -6.81
N ILE A 316 8.83 -0.26 -7.52
CA ILE A 316 7.88 -1.26 -8.03
C ILE A 316 8.55 -2.17 -9.05
N ALA A 317 9.20 -1.60 -10.06
CA ALA A 317 9.82 -2.39 -11.10
C ALA A 317 10.87 -3.36 -10.53
N SER A 318 11.74 -2.89 -9.63
CA SER A 318 12.74 -3.76 -9.00
C SER A 318 12.12 -4.80 -8.05
N SER A 319 11.05 -4.46 -7.34
CA SER A 319 10.34 -5.44 -6.48
C SER A 319 9.72 -6.58 -7.28
N LEU A 320 9.11 -6.26 -8.43
CA LEU A 320 8.58 -7.28 -9.35
C LEU A 320 9.69 -8.14 -9.96
N SER A 321 10.81 -7.53 -10.33
CA SER A 321 11.97 -8.25 -10.84
C SER A 321 12.57 -9.21 -9.79
N LEU A 322 12.71 -8.76 -8.54
CA LEU A 322 13.20 -9.60 -7.44
C LEU A 322 12.24 -10.76 -7.15
N ALA A 323 10.93 -10.50 -7.12
CA ALA A 323 9.94 -11.54 -6.94
C ALA A 323 9.99 -12.56 -8.08
N ASN A 324 10.05 -12.10 -9.35
CA ASN A 324 10.19 -12.98 -10.50
C ASN A 324 11.47 -13.82 -10.44
N ALA A 325 12.60 -13.24 -10.02
CA ALA A 325 13.85 -13.97 -9.84
C ALA A 325 13.72 -15.10 -8.80
N LEU A 326 13.00 -14.89 -7.69
CA LEU A 326 12.72 -15.94 -6.70
C LEU A 326 11.83 -17.06 -7.27
N ILE A 327 10.88 -16.70 -8.14
CA ILE A 327 9.99 -17.67 -8.78
C ILE A 327 10.78 -18.57 -9.75
N ILE A 328 11.41 -17.95 -10.75
CA ILE A 328 12.05 -18.69 -11.84
C ILE A 328 13.27 -19.49 -11.39
N SER A 329 13.96 -19.04 -10.34
CA SER A 329 15.09 -19.77 -9.75
C SER A 329 14.68 -20.95 -8.87
N GLY A 330 13.37 -21.13 -8.60
CA GLY A 330 12.85 -22.14 -7.69
C GLY A 330 13.06 -21.81 -6.19
N ALA A 331 13.65 -20.66 -5.87
CA ALA A 331 13.92 -20.25 -4.49
C ALA A 331 12.64 -20.10 -3.65
N ALA A 332 11.57 -19.56 -4.25
CA ALA A 332 10.27 -19.43 -3.58
C ALA A 332 9.65 -20.78 -3.24
N ALA A 333 9.73 -21.76 -4.14
CA ALA A 333 9.23 -23.11 -3.92
C ALA A 333 10.03 -23.81 -2.81
N TRP A 334 11.37 -23.76 -2.87
CA TRP A 334 12.24 -24.33 -1.84
C TRP A 334 11.96 -23.73 -0.45
N PHE A 335 11.77 -22.42 -0.38
CA PHE A 335 11.45 -21.75 0.90
C PHE A 335 10.09 -22.20 1.43
N ALA A 336 9.11 -22.38 0.54
CA ALA A 336 7.80 -22.92 0.90
C ALA A 336 7.90 -24.35 1.43
N ASP A 337 8.64 -25.24 0.76
CA ASP A 337 8.83 -26.64 1.20
C ASP A 337 9.50 -26.73 2.57
N THR A 338 10.48 -25.85 2.81
CA THR A 338 11.14 -25.75 4.13
C THR A 338 10.16 -25.32 5.22
N LEU A 339 9.27 -24.34 4.93
CA LEU A 339 8.22 -23.91 5.85
C LEU A 339 7.16 -25.00 6.06
N VAL A 340 6.79 -25.73 5.02
CA VAL A 340 5.82 -26.83 5.09
C VAL A 340 6.28 -27.89 6.11
N GLY A 341 7.56 -28.26 6.09
CA GLY A 341 8.12 -29.17 7.11
C GLY A 341 7.91 -28.68 8.54
N SER A 342 7.95 -27.36 8.76
CA SER A 342 7.74 -26.77 10.09
C SER A 342 6.26 -26.72 10.52
N VAL A 343 5.31 -26.79 9.59
CA VAL A 343 3.86 -26.73 9.85
C VAL A 343 3.12 -28.04 9.48
N GLU A 344 3.86 -29.12 9.27
CA GLU A 344 3.29 -30.40 8.85
C GLU A 344 2.20 -30.90 9.80
N GLY A 345 2.33 -30.64 11.11
CA GLY A 345 1.30 -30.94 12.11
C GLY A 345 -0.01 -30.20 11.95
N LEU A 346 -0.06 -29.16 11.08
CA LEU A 346 -1.28 -28.41 10.77
C LEU A 346 -1.96 -28.89 9.48
N ARG A 347 -1.42 -29.90 8.79
CA ARG A 347 -2.06 -30.48 7.60
C ARG A 347 -3.48 -30.92 7.93
N GLY A 348 -4.45 -30.56 7.06
CA GLY A 348 -5.86 -30.80 7.32
C GLY A 348 -6.61 -29.70 8.08
N HIS A 349 -5.90 -28.64 8.53
CA HIS A 349 -6.51 -27.47 9.19
C HIS A 349 -6.22 -26.17 8.42
N PRO A 350 -6.85 -25.95 7.25
CA PRO A 350 -6.54 -24.83 6.33
C PRO A 350 -6.61 -23.46 7.02
N THR A 351 -7.59 -23.27 7.91
CA THR A 351 -7.75 -22.02 8.66
C THR A 351 -6.59 -21.76 9.64
N LEU A 352 -6.07 -22.81 10.30
CA LEU A 352 -4.91 -22.67 11.20
C LEU A 352 -3.61 -22.37 10.42
N ILE A 353 -3.45 -22.98 9.25
CA ILE A 353 -2.31 -22.67 8.35
C ILE A 353 -2.34 -21.20 7.97
N LEU A 354 -3.49 -20.70 7.46
CA LEU A 354 -3.62 -19.31 7.09
C LEU A 354 -3.44 -18.36 8.28
N LEU A 355 -3.87 -18.77 9.49
CA LEU A 355 -3.65 -17.99 10.71
C LEU A 355 -2.17 -17.89 11.06
N ALA A 356 -1.42 -19.00 10.96
CA ALA A 356 0.01 -19.00 11.17
C ALA A 356 0.73 -18.12 10.13
N MET A 357 0.35 -18.21 8.85
CA MET A 357 0.86 -17.35 7.78
C MET A 357 0.56 -15.87 8.04
N SER A 358 -0.66 -15.55 8.49
CA SER A 358 -1.06 -14.19 8.85
C SER A 358 -0.26 -13.63 10.02
N GLY A 359 0.02 -14.47 11.02
CA GLY A 359 0.90 -14.13 12.15
C GLY A 359 2.34 -13.87 11.70
N ALA A 360 2.89 -14.74 10.84
CA ALA A 360 4.22 -14.55 10.25
C ALA A 360 4.28 -13.26 9.42
N ALA A 361 3.25 -12.98 8.61
CA ALA A 361 3.14 -11.76 7.83
C ALA A 361 3.14 -10.50 8.71
N ALA A 362 2.42 -10.51 9.83
CA ALA A 362 2.43 -9.42 10.80
C ALA A 362 3.80 -9.22 11.44
N MET A 363 4.52 -10.30 11.80
CA MET A 363 5.88 -10.23 12.33
C MET A 363 6.87 -9.67 11.31
N VAL A 364 6.82 -10.16 10.06
CA VAL A 364 7.67 -9.62 8.98
C VAL A 364 7.36 -8.14 8.77
N ARG A 365 6.10 -7.75 8.78
CA ARG A 365 5.69 -6.34 8.63
C ARG A 365 6.20 -5.45 9.77
N ALA A 366 6.32 -5.97 10.98
CA ALA A 366 6.89 -5.24 12.11
C ALA A 366 8.39 -4.93 11.92
N VAL A 367 9.12 -5.79 11.21
CA VAL A 367 10.55 -5.62 10.92
C VAL A 367 10.78 -4.82 9.63
N MET A 368 9.92 -4.97 8.64
CA MET A 368 10.04 -4.34 7.32
C MET A 368 9.13 -3.11 7.20
N PRO A 369 9.66 -1.88 7.33
CA PRO A 369 8.87 -0.66 7.21
C PRO A 369 8.40 -0.40 5.77
N ASN A 370 9.21 -0.77 4.78
CA ASN A 370 8.90 -0.58 3.37
C ASN A 370 7.85 -1.59 2.90
N ILE A 371 6.67 -1.08 2.53
CA ILE A 371 5.56 -1.92 2.09
C ILE A 371 5.86 -2.69 0.79
N SER A 372 6.53 -2.08 -0.18
CA SER A 372 6.85 -2.74 -1.46
C SER A 372 7.83 -3.90 -1.26
N GLY A 373 8.87 -3.72 -0.45
CA GLY A 373 9.81 -4.79 -0.09
C GLY A 373 9.11 -5.91 0.69
N TYR A 374 8.22 -5.55 1.64
CA TYR A 374 7.39 -6.51 2.35
C TYR A 374 6.56 -7.36 1.38
N LEU A 375 5.84 -6.73 0.44
CA LEU A 375 5.00 -7.43 -0.52
C LEU A 375 5.82 -8.33 -1.45
N ALA A 376 6.96 -7.83 -1.96
CA ALA A 376 7.86 -8.59 -2.84
C ALA A 376 8.42 -9.85 -2.19
N PHE A 377 8.57 -9.86 -0.86
CA PHE A 377 9.01 -11.02 -0.10
C PHE A 377 7.84 -11.92 0.33
N ILE A 378 6.81 -11.34 0.99
CA ILE A 378 5.80 -12.14 1.67
C ILE A 378 4.79 -12.81 0.72
N ILE A 379 4.42 -12.14 -0.40
CA ILE A 379 3.42 -12.69 -1.33
C ILE A 379 3.91 -13.99 -1.98
N PRO A 380 5.12 -14.03 -2.59
CA PRO A 380 5.68 -15.27 -3.12
C PRO A 380 5.72 -16.40 -2.09
N VAL A 381 6.22 -16.11 -0.91
CA VAL A 381 6.33 -17.09 0.17
C VAL A 381 4.95 -17.61 0.59
N ALA A 382 4.00 -16.72 0.83
CA ALA A 382 2.65 -17.11 1.25
C ALA A 382 1.92 -17.93 0.18
N MET A 383 2.03 -17.54 -1.08
CA MET A 383 1.37 -18.24 -2.18
C MET A 383 1.99 -19.62 -2.44
N SER A 384 3.33 -19.72 -2.45
CA SER A 384 4.02 -21.02 -2.63
C SER A 384 3.71 -21.96 -1.46
N THR A 385 3.80 -21.48 -0.21
CA THR A 385 3.47 -22.27 0.99
C THR A 385 1.99 -22.72 0.97
N GLY A 386 1.09 -21.82 0.60
CA GLY A 386 -0.34 -22.12 0.46
C GLY A 386 -0.58 -23.21 -0.57
N SER A 387 0.00 -23.08 -1.76
CA SER A 387 -0.09 -24.09 -2.83
C SER A 387 0.45 -25.45 -2.39
N ALA A 388 1.61 -25.50 -1.74
CA ALA A 388 2.22 -26.74 -1.25
C ALA A 388 1.39 -27.42 -0.16
N LEU A 389 0.56 -26.66 0.55
CA LEU A 389 -0.35 -27.18 1.59
C LEU A 389 -1.80 -27.40 1.10
N GLY A 390 -2.05 -27.25 -0.21
CA GLY A 390 -3.38 -27.45 -0.83
C GLY A 390 -4.36 -26.30 -0.56
N LEU A 391 -3.86 -25.10 -0.28
CA LEU A 391 -4.68 -23.88 -0.17
C LEU A 391 -4.70 -23.12 -1.49
N ASN A 392 -5.73 -22.30 -1.68
CA ASN A 392 -5.79 -21.36 -2.80
C ASN A 392 -4.68 -20.30 -2.65
N PRO A 393 -3.66 -20.29 -3.55
CA PRO A 393 -2.55 -19.35 -3.44
C PRO A 393 -2.98 -17.89 -3.53
N VAL A 394 -4.03 -17.58 -4.33
CA VAL A 394 -4.57 -16.23 -4.48
C VAL A 394 -5.10 -15.73 -3.14
N VAL A 395 -5.88 -16.57 -2.43
CA VAL A 395 -6.40 -16.24 -1.09
C VAL A 395 -5.26 -16.02 -0.09
N CYS A 396 -4.22 -16.85 -0.14
CA CYS A 396 -3.03 -16.68 0.71
C CYS A 396 -2.32 -15.33 0.43
N GLY A 397 -2.14 -14.99 -0.85
CA GLY A 397 -1.57 -13.70 -1.25
C GLY A 397 -2.41 -12.51 -0.79
N LEU A 398 -3.73 -12.55 -1.03
CA LEU A 398 -4.64 -11.48 -0.58
C LEU A 398 -4.67 -11.34 0.95
N ALA A 399 -4.65 -12.45 1.69
CA ALA A 399 -4.68 -12.45 3.15
C ALA A 399 -3.45 -11.74 3.76
N VAL A 400 -2.25 -12.02 3.26
CA VAL A 400 -1.02 -11.37 3.75
C VAL A 400 -0.97 -9.87 3.37
N VAL A 401 -1.62 -9.48 2.27
CA VAL A 401 -1.81 -8.05 1.93
C VAL A 401 -2.76 -7.38 2.93
N VAL A 402 -3.90 -8.00 3.24
CA VAL A 402 -4.87 -7.45 4.22
C VAL A 402 -4.20 -7.27 5.58
N VAL A 403 -3.48 -8.26 6.07
CA VAL A 403 -2.80 -8.17 7.38
C VAL A 403 -1.67 -7.15 7.33
N GLY A 404 -0.79 -7.21 6.33
CA GLY A 404 0.42 -6.38 6.29
C GLY A 404 0.18 -4.90 6.00
N ASP A 405 -0.79 -4.59 5.13
CA ASP A 405 -1.09 -3.20 4.81
C ASP A 405 -2.06 -2.54 5.80
N SER A 406 -2.73 -3.31 6.65
CA SER A 406 -3.61 -2.74 7.67
C SER A 406 -2.87 -2.12 8.87
N VAL A 407 -1.57 -2.35 9.01
CA VAL A 407 -0.83 -2.02 10.23
C VAL A 407 0.30 -1.01 10.02
N VAL A 408 0.48 -0.13 11.03
CA VAL A 408 1.63 0.77 11.19
C VAL A 408 2.12 0.58 12.62
N TYR A 409 3.32 0.04 12.79
CA TYR A 409 3.86 -0.22 14.13
C TYR A 409 4.72 0.92 14.68
N TYR A 410 5.25 1.78 13.83
CA TYR A 410 6.08 2.91 14.26
C TYR A 410 5.97 4.10 13.29
N PRO A 411 6.21 5.32 13.77
CA PRO A 411 6.03 6.53 12.97
C PRO A 411 6.79 6.51 11.65
N ALA A 412 8.00 5.97 11.64
CA ALA A 412 8.89 5.95 10.48
C ALA A 412 8.48 4.93 9.39
N SER A 413 7.43 4.12 9.61
CA SER A 413 7.00 3.11 8.64
C SER A 413 6.41 3.68 7.34
N ALA A 414 6.12 4.98 7.31
CA ALA A 414 5.75 5.71 6.08
C ALA A 414 6.11 7.19 6.24
N THR A 415 6.80 7.78 5.28
CA THR A 415 7.26 9.17 5.32
C THR A 415 6.11 10.16 5.58
N ALA A 416 4.95 9.94 4.95
CA ALA A 416 3.77 10.76 5.19
C ALA A 416 3.27 10.68 6.64
N SER A 417 3.34 9.51 7.27
CA SER A 417 2.90 9.31 8.65
C SER A 417 3.78 10.04 9.65
N VAL A 418 5.10 10.09 9.43
CA VAL A 418 6.02 10.87 10.29
C VAL A 418 5.60 12.32 10.35
N PHE A 419 5.40 12.93 9.17
CA PHE A 419 4.98 14.34 9.07
C PHE A 419 3.65 14.60 9.78
N ILE A 420 2.69 13.68 9.63
CA ILE A 420 1.36 13.79 10.24
C ILE A 420 1.45 13.66 11.77
N TYR A 421 2.17 12.67 12.28
CA TYR A 421 2.27 12.43 13.73
C TYR A 421 2.97 13.54 14.48
N GLN A 422 3.94 14.23 13.86
CA GLN A 422 4.61 15.39 14.44
C GLN A 422 3.65 16.57 14.70
N ARG A 423 2.55 16.67 13.91
CA ARG A 423 1.56 17.75 14.05
C ARG A 423 0.71 17.65 15.32
N ALA A 424 0.66 16.50 15.97
CA ALA A 424 -0.06 16.26 17.22
C ALA A 424 0.85 15.68 18.31
N GLU A 425 2.17 15.74 18.15
CA GLU A 425 3.15 15.19 19.08
C GLU A 425 2.83 13.73 19.49
N ILE A 426 2.41 12.92 18.53
CA ILE A 426 2.10 11.51 18.76
C ILE A 426 3.40 10.76 19.03
N ARG A 427 3.45 10.05 20.15
CA ARG A 427 4.63 9.31 20.61
C ARG A 427 4.68 7.91 19.98
N ALA A 428 5.89 7.39 19.81
CA ALA A 428 6.07 6.03 19.25
C ALA A 428 5.27 4.94 19.97
N PRO A 429 5.16 4.89 21.33
CA PRO A 429 4.33 3.91 22.00
C PRO A 429 2.83 4.00 21.67
N GLU A 430 2.30 5.19 21.37
CA GLU A 430 0.90 5.37 20.95
C GLU A 430 0.68 4.72 19.57
N VAL A 431 1.66 4.85 18.65
CA VAL A 431 1.62 4.24 17.32
C VAL A 431 1.75 2.71 17.42
N VAL A 432 2.69 2.21 18.23
CA VAL A 432 2.85 0.75 18.47
C VAL A 432 1.56 0.15 19.01
N ARG A 433 0.95 0.79 20.01
CA ARG A 433 -0.32 0.35 20.58
C ARG A 433 -1.43 0.28 19.53
N MET A 434 -1.54 1.31 18.68
CA MET A 434 -2.49 1.33 17.57
C MET A 434 -2.19 0.18 16.59
N GLY A 435 -0.93 -0.04 16.23
CA GLY A 435 -0.51 -1.12 15.35
C GLY A 435 -0.91 -2.51 15.87
N ILE A 436 -0.75 -2.76 17.15
CA ILE A 436 -1.18 -4.03 17.78
C ILE A 436 -2.70 -4.20 17.66
N PHE A 437 -3.49 -3.18 18.00
CA PHE A 437 -4.95 -3.25 17.83
C PHE A 437 -5.34 -3.47 16.37
N MET A 438 -4.68 -2.79 15.44
CA MET A 438 -4.97 -2.96 14.00
C MET A 438 -4.64 -4.37 13.51
N THR A 439 -3.57 -5.00 14.04
CA THR A 439 -3.26 -6.41 13.73
C THR A 439 -4.39 -7.34 14.16
N VAL A 440 -4.87 -7.18 15.40
CA VAL A 440 -5.97 -7.99 15.92
C VAL A 440 -7.25 -7.78 15.09
N ILE A 441 -7.53 -6.53 14.71
CA ILE A 441 -8.69 -6.20 13.87
C ILE A 441 -8.53 -6.82 12.49
N ALA A 442 -7.38 -6.64 11.83
CA ALA A 442 -7.16 -7.15 10.48
C ALA A 442 -7.30 -8.68 10.42
N VAL A 443 -6.67 -9.38 11.37
CA VAL A 443 -6.80 -10.85 11.50
C VAL A 443 -8.24 -11.23 11.86
N GLY A 444 -8.87 -10.58 12.83
CA GLY A 444 -10.26 -10.85 13.21
C GLY A 444 -11.23 -10.67 12.05
N VAL A 445 -11.15 -9.55 11.33
CA VAL A 445 -11.98 -9.26 10.14
C VAL A 445 -11.71 -10.27 9.03
N LEU A 446 -10.44 -10.61 8.79
CA LEU A 446 -10.05 -11.59 7.78
C LEU A 446 -10.74 -12.93 8.02
N PHE A 447 -10.64 -13.47 9.24
CA PHE A 447 -11.14 -14.82 9.53
C PHE A 447 -12.65 -14.88 9.76
N THR A 448 -13.28 -13.83 10.30
CA THR A 448 -14.72 -13.85 10.63
C THR A 448 -15.61 -13.38 9.48
N ILE A 449 -15.15 -12.47 8.65
CA ILE A 449 -15.99 -11.83 7.61
C ILE A 449 -15.40 -12.05 6.22
N VAL A 450 -14.10 -11.81 6.04
CA VAL A 450 -13.50 -11.73 4.70
C VAL A 450 -13.37 -13.10 4.04
N LEU A 451 -12.92 -14.12 4.76
CA LEU A 451 -12.83 -15.48 4.19
C LEU A 451 -14.19 -16.03 3.75
N PRO A 452 -15.27 -15.96 4.58
CA PRO A 452 -16.62 -16.31 4.11
C PRO A 452 -17.06 -15.48 2.90
N TYR A 453 -16.79 -14.18 2.90
CA TYR A 453 -17.13 -13.30 1.80
C TYR A 453 -16.37 -13.68 0.51
N TRP A 454 -15.05 -13.91 0.59
CA TRP A 454 -14.27 -14.34 -0.58
C TRP A 454 -14.76 -15.65 -1.16
N SER A 455 -15.14 -16.62 -0.31
CA SER A 455 -15.76 -17.85 -0.76
C SER A 455 -17.08 -17.61 -1.54
N MET A 456 -17.89 -16.61 -1.12
CA MET A 456 -19.13 -16.24 -1.82
C MET A 456 -18.88 -15.61 -3.19
N VAL A 457 -17.77 -14.91 -3.36
CA VAL A 457 -17.40 -14.23 -4.63
C VAL A 457 -16.42 -15.05 -5.49
N GLY A 458 -16.26 -16.34 -5.18
CA GLY A 458 -15.54 -17.30 -5.99
C GLY A 458 -14.06 -17.48 -5.65
N GLU A 459 -13.61 -17.01 -4.47
CA GLU A 459 -12.25 -17.22 -3.95
C GLU A 459 -12.30 -17.99 -2.63
N SER A 460 -12.45 -19.31 -2.72
CA SER A 460 -12.43 -20.17 -1.53
C SER A 460 -11.01 -20.40 -1.02
N LEU A 461 -10.83 -20.60 0.30
CA LEU A 461 -9.53 -20.89 0.91
C LEU A 461 -8.97 -22.26 0.44
N THR A 462 -9.84 -23.21 0.24
CA THR A 462 -9.51 -24.52 -0.36
C THR A 462 -10.16 -24.61 -1.74
N PRO A 463 -9.46 -25.17 -2.73
CA PRO A 463 -10.01 -25.36 -4.09
C PRO A 463 -11.30 -26.16 -4.09
#